data_5d096dca4c1047d0e8d7052eda611378
#
_entry.id   5d096dca4c1047d0e8d7052eda611378
#
_cell.length_a   1.000
_cell.length_b   1.000
_cell.length_c   1.000
_cell.angle_alpha   90.00
_cell.angle_beta   90.00
_cell.angle_gamma   90.00
#
_symmetry.space_group_name_H-M   'P 1'
#
loop_
_entity.id
_entity.type
_entity.pdbx_description
1 polymer ?
#
loop_
_entity_poly.entity_id
_entity_poly.type
_entity_poly.pdbx_seq_one_letter_code
_entity_poly.pdbx_strand_id
1 'polypeptide(L)'
;MVLRIFKIVWPVMLTYVAIGAPCGMIMGQTGMEPWMVFALSSTFVTGSGQFMICNLWLAGVPASSIIASVAAISSRFALYSASIAPHLAGASKRQTLAVAATLTEEAYGISLAKLVEGEDWGPRESFVLNVILIATWGASCTMGAIVGAVVDVPTAIASFVCTSLFICLLFSQRLSRGNVVAALSGAGSVAVCKFLGLTNIAVPASVVVGIAIALACDAVLDGRGARDAR
;
A
#
# COMPACT_ATOMS: atom_id res chain seq x y z
N MET A 1 19.94 -18.22 -7.93
CA MET A 1 18.84 -17.25 -8.05
C MET A 1 18.16 -17.02 -6.69
N VAL A 2 17.41 -17.97 -6.14
CA VAL A 2 16.62 -17.78 -4.89
C VAL A 2 17.47 -17.25 -3.72
N LEU A 3 18.65 -17.82 -3.46
CA LEU A 3 19.53 -17.37 -2.38
C LEU A 3 20.04 -15.92 -2.59
N ARG A 4 20.28 -15.52 -3.84
CA ARG A 4 20.66 -14.14 -4.18
C ARG A 4 19.51 -13.17 -3.88
N ILE A 5 18.29 -13.54 -4.28
CA ILE A 5 17.10 -12.73 -4.02
C ILE A 5 16.86 -12.62 -2.52
N PHE A 6 16.95 -13.73 -1.79
CA PHE A 6 16.79 -13.75 -0.34
C PHE A 6 17.75 -12.78 0.37
N LYS A 7 19.02 -12.73 -0.06
CA LYS A 7 20.00 -11.78 0.48
C LYS A 7 19.65 -10.31 0.22
N ILE A 8 18.88 -10.04 -0.81
CA ILE A 8 18.42 -8.67 -1.14
C ILE A 8 17.20 -8.30 -0.31
N VAL A 9 16.27 -9.24 -0.13
CA VAL A 9 14.95 -8.93 0.46
C VAL A 9 14.87 -9.16 1.98
N TRP A 10 15.87 -9.79 2.63
CA TRP A 10 15.79 -10.10 4.05
C TRP A 10 15.51 -8.88 4.97
N PRO A 11 16.01 -7.64 4.68
CA PRO A 11 15.66 -6.49 5.51
C PRO A 11 14.17 -6.15 5.40
N VAL A 12 13.62 -6.28 4.18
CA VAL A 12 12.18 -6.06 3.93
C VAL A 12 11.34 -7.14 4.60
N MET A 13 11.82 -8.39 4.58
CA MET A 13 11.15 -9.49 5.29
C MET A 13 11.06 -9.23 6.79
N LEU A 14 12.11 -8.70 7.42
CA LEU A 14 12.08 -8.30 8.83
C LEU A 14 11.05 -7.20 9.09
N THR A 15 10.99 -6.21 8.21
CA THR A 15 9.97 -5.16 8.27
C THR A 15 8.56 -5.75 8.14
N TYR A 16 8.37 -6.69 7.24
CA TYR A 16 7.09 -7.38 7.06
C TYR A 16 6.67 -8.18 8.29
N VAL A 17 7.61 -8.81 8.99
CA VAL A 17 7.31 -9.47 10.28
C VAL A 17 6.86 -8.44 11.33
N ALA A 18 7.58 -7.34 11.43
CA ALA A 18 7.29 -6.29 12.42
C ALA A 18 5.93 -5.61 12.20
N ILE A 19 5.52 -5.41 10.94
CA ILE A 19 4.27 -4.72 10.58
C ILE A 19 3.12 -5.72 10.36
N GLY A 20 3.40 -6.89 9.81
CA GLY A 20 2.41 -7.90 9.49
C GLY A 20 1.81 -8.56 10.74
N ALA A 21 2.60 -8.75 11.79
CA ALA A 21 2.06 -9.32 13.03
C ALA A 21 0.96 -8.42 13.66
N PRO A 22 1.15 -7.12 13.87
CA PRO A 22 0.06 -6.23 14.29
C PRO A 22 -1.12 -6.20 13.30
N CYS A 23 -0.86 -6.26 11.99
CA CYS A 23 -1.93 -6.35 10.98
C CYS A 23 -2.79 -7.60 11.20
N GLY A 24 -2.16 -8.74 11.36
CA GLY A 24 -2.83 -10.01 11.63
C GLY A 24 -3.63 -10.00 12.94
N MET A 25 -3.12 -9.36 14.00
CA MET A 25 -3.86 -9.19 15.26
C MET A 25 -5.16 -8.40 15.05
N ILE A 26 -5.09 -7.29 14.31
CA ILE A 26 -6.31 -6.51 13.98
C ILE A 26 -7.27 -7.33 13.12
N MET A 27 -6.76 -8.09 12.14
CA MET A 27 -7.59 -8.98 11.31
C MET A 27 -8.32 -10.02 12.16
N GLY A 28 -7.66 -10.64 13.15
CA GLY A 28 -8.27 -11.54 14.10
C GLY A 28 -9.41 -10.88 14.91
N GLN A 29 -9.24 -9.61 15.29
CA GLN A 29 -10.28 -8.85 15.99
C GLN A 29 -11.53 -8.56 15.13
N THR A 30 -11.41 -8.60 13.80
CA THR A 30 -12.58 -8.52 12.90
C THR A 30 -13.38 -9.83 12.82
N GLY A 31 -12.94 -10.88 13.51
CA GLY A 31 -13.55 -12.21 13.49
C GLY A 31 -12.96 -13.15 12.42
N MET A 32 -11.86 -12.78 11.78
CA MET A 32 -11.20 -13.65 10.81
C MET A 32 -10.41 -14.75 11.51
N GLU A 33 -10.61 -16.00 11.08
CA GLU A 33 -9.77 -17.11 11.50
C GLU A 33 -8.37 -17.05 10.84
N PRO A 34 -7.32 -17.64 11.45
CA PRO A 34 -5.95 -17.57 10.92
C PRO A 34 -5.79 -18.01 9.47
N TRP A 35 -6.56 -19.01 9.03
CA TRP A 35 -6.52 -19.45 7.63
C TRP A 35 -7.13 -18.42 6.67
N MET A 36 -8.18 -17.69 7.10
CA MET A 36 -8.78 -16.60 6.33
C MET A 36 -7.78 -15.44 6.21
N VAL A 37 -7.07 -15.12 7.30
CA VAL A 37 -5.99 -14.12 7.32
C VAL A 37 -4.90 -14.50 6.33
N PHE A 38 -4.45 -15.77 6.32
CA PHE A 38 -3.47 -16.26 5.36
C PHE A 38 -3.95 -16.11 3.92
N ALA A 39 -5.17 -16.57 3.63
CA ALA A 39 -5.75 -16.52 2.30
C ALA A 39 -5.88 -15.07 1.79
N LEU A 40 -6.41 -14.17 2.63
CA LEU A 40 -6.55 -12.76 2.27
C LEU A 40 -5.19 -12.10 2.07
N SER A 41 -4.25 -12.29 2.98
CA SER A 41 -2.91 -11.66 2.92
C SER A 41 -2.05 -12.19 1.78
N SER A 42 -2.30 -13.42 1.31
CA SER A 42 -1.58 -13.99 0.16
C SER A 42 -2.18 -13.60 -1.19
N THR A 43 -3.46 -13.24 -1.23
CA THR A 43 -4.16 -12.87 -2.47
C THR A 43 -4.31 -11.37 -2.66
N PHE A 44 -4.50 -10.65 -1.56
CA PHE A 44 -4.66 -9.20 -1.56
C PHE A 44 -3.35 -8.53 -1.09
N VAL A 45 -2.47 -8.28 -2.04
CA VAL A 45 -1.04 -7.91 -1.83
C VAL A 45 -0.80 -6.46 -1.39
N THR A 46 -1.73 -5.81 -0.72
CA THR A 46 -1.57 -4.45 -0.20
C THR A 46 -1.74 -4.40 1.30
N GLY A 47 -0.61 -4.27 2.02
CA GLY A 47 -0.62 -4.17 3.48
C GLY A 47 -1.42 -2.97 3.99
N SER A 48 -1.22 -1.79 3.40
CA SER A 48 -1.98 -0.57 3.74
C SER A 48 -3.48 -0.73 3.49
N GLY A 49 -3.87 -1.45 2.43
CA GLY A 49 -5.28 -1.77 2.15
C GLY A 49 -5.88 -2.70 3.20
N GLN A 50 -5.14 -3.71 3.65
CA GLN A 50 -5.59 -4.63 4.71
C GLN A 50 -5.80 -3.90 6.04
N PHE A 51 -4.85 -3.06 6.45
CA PHE A 51 -5.02 -2.21 7.63
C PHE A 51 -6.25 -1.31 7.51
N MET A 52 -6.46 -0.71 6.34
CA MET A 52 -7.62 0.16 6.09
C MET A 52 -8.93 -0.62 6.20
N ILE A 53 -9.03 -1.81 5.58
CA ILE A 53 -10.21 -2.67 5.67
C ILE A 53 -10.54 -2.93 7.13
N CYS A 54 -9.58 -3.41 7.91
CA CYS A 54 -9.81 -3.79 9.30
C CYS A 54 -10.22 -2.61 10.17
N ASN A 55 -9.54 -1.48 10.06
CA ASN A 55 -9.86 -0.30 10.86
C ASN A 55 -11.22 0.29 10.52
N LEU A 56 -11.58 0.37 9.24
CA LEU A 56 -12.90 0.87 8.82
C LEU A 56 -14.02 -0.11 9.21
N TRP A 57 -13.76 -1.41 9.12
CA TRP A 57 -14.69 -2.43 9.56
C TRP A 57 -14.98 -2.35 11.06
N LEU A 58 -13.94 -2.28 11.89
CA LEU A 58 -14.05 -2.12 13.33
C LEU A 58 -14.71 -0.79 13.74
N ALA A 59 -14.55 0.24 12.91
CA ALA A 59 -15.25 1.53 13.09
C ALA A 59 -16.72 1.50 12.64
N GLY A 60 -17.25 0.37 12.14
CA GLY A 60 -18.64 0.23 11.70
C GLY A 60 -18.96 0.94 10.38
N VAL A 61 -17.94 1.22 9.56
CA VAL A 61 -18.12 1.88 8.25
C VAL A 61 -18.78 0.90 7.27
N PRO A 62 -19.78 1.32 6.46
CA PRO A 62 -20.43 0.46 5.47
C PRO A 62 -19.44 -0.14 4.47
N ALA A 63 -19.67 -1.40 4.08
CA ALA A 63 -18.79 -2.16 3.18
C ALA A 63 -18.56 -1.44 1.84
N SER A 64 -19.55 -0.75 1.29
CA SER A 64 -19.41 0.05 0.05
C SER A 64 -18.37 1.16 0.17
N SER A 65 -18.34 1.85 1.31
CA SER A 65 -17.35 2.90 1.60
C SER A 65 -15.96 2.32 1.83
N ILE A 66 -15.86 1.14 2.47
CA ILE A 66 -14.59 0.42 2.62
C ILE A 66 -14.04 0.04 1.26
N ILE A 67 -14.85 -0.56 0.39
CA ILE A 67 -14.45 -0.95 -0.97
C ILE A 67 -13.98 0.28 -1.77
N ALA A 68 -14.73 1.38 -1.74
CA ALA A 68 -14.35 2.60 -2.44
C ALA A 68 -13.02 3.18 -1.94
N SER A 69 -12.81 3.21 -0.61
CA SER A 69 -11.59 3.70 0.01
C SER A 69 -10.38 2.85 -0.37
N VAL A 70 -10.54 1.52 -0.32
CA VAL A 70 -9.49 0.57 -0.66
C VAL A 70 -9.18 0.58 -2.14
N ALA A 71 -10.17 0.68 -3.01
CA ALA A 71 -9.98 0.84 -4.45
C ALA A 71 -9.19 2.13 -4.76
N ALA A 72 -9.54 3.23 -4.11
CA ALA A 72 -8.85 4.50 -4.29
C ALA A 72 -7.36 4.41 -3.89
N ILE A 73 -7.02 3.84 -2.72
CA ILE A 73 -5.62 3.71 -2.30
C ILE A 73 -4.86 2.69 -3.14
N SER A 74 -5.53 1.64 -3.61
CA SER A 74 -4.94 0.58 -4.43
C SER A 74 -4.74 0.98 -5.89
N SER A 75 -5.34 2.08 -6.37
CA SER A 75 -5.17 2.58 -7.74
C SER A 75 -3.70 2.85 -8.10
N ARG A 76 -2.83 3.12 -7.12
CA ARG A 76 -1.39 3.28 -7.31
C ARG A 76 -0.70 2.04 -7.90
N PHE A 77 -1.23 0.84 -7.67
CA PHE A 77 -0.65 -0.38 -8.25
C PHE A 77 -0.77 -0.42 -9.78
N ALA A 78 -1.79 0.24 -10.35
CA ALA A 78 -1.88 0.43 -11.80
C ALA A 78 -0.72 1.28 -12.33
N LEU A 79 -0.34 2.33 -11.58
CA LEU A 79 0.81 3.18 -11.94
C LEU A 79 2.13 2.42 -11.79
N TYR A 80 2.31 1.64 -10.73
CA TYR A 80 3.49 0.79 -10.54
C TYR A 80 3.63 -0.22 -11.69
N SER A 81 2.54 -0.89 -12.05
CA SER A 81 2.51 -1.86 -13.16
C SER A 81 2.81 -1.19 -14.50
N ALA A 82 2.25 -0.02 -14.77
CA ALA A 82 2.52 0.75 -15.98
C ALA A 82 3.97 1.22 -16.05
N SER A 83 4.56 1.61 -14.92
CA SER A 83 5.95 2.09 -14.84
C SER A 83 6.98 0.96 -15.03
N ILE A 84 6.72 -0.25 -14.52
CA ILE A 84 7.66 -1.36 -14.64
C ILE A 84 7.53 -2.08 -15.99
N ALA A 85 6.38 -2.03 -16.65
CA ALA A 85 6.10 -2.76 -17.88
C ALA A 85 7.12 -2.51 -19.03
N PRO A 86 7.59 -1.29 -19.30
CA PRO A 86 8.61 -1.05 -20.33
C PRO A 86 9.95 -1.76 -20.06
N HIS A 87 10.31 -1.94 -18.78
CA HIS A 87 11.55 -2.58 -18.36
C HIS A 87 11.48 -4.11 -18.46
N LEU A 88 10.28 -4.65 -18.66
CA LEU A 88 10.01 -6.07 -18.91
C LEU A 88 9.84 -6.34 -20.43
N ALA A 89 10.28 -5.41 -21.30
CA ALA A 89 10.20 -5.56 -22.73
C ALA A 89 10.99 -6.83 -23.18
N GLY A 90 10.33 -7.71 -23.95
CA GLY A 90 10.87 -9.02 -24.33
C GLY A 90 10.37 -10.18 -23.49
N ALA A 91 9.73 -9.93 -22.34
CA ALA A 91 9.04 -10.97 -21.58
C ALA A 91 7.73 -11.42 -22.25
N SER A 92 7.33 -12.66 -22.01
CA SER A 92 6.02 -13.12 -22.46
C SER A 92 4.90 -12.39 -21.71
N LYS A 93 3.74 -12.20 -22.32
CA LYS A 93 2.56 -11.60 -21.69
C LYS A 93 2.20 -12.26 -20.36
N ARG A 94 2.39 -13.58 -20.24
CA ARG A 94 2.13 -14.33 -19.01
C ARG A 94 3.10 -13.95 -17.90
N GLN A 95 4.37 -13.79 -18.22
CA GLN A 95 5.39 -13.37 -17.24
C GLN A 95 5.14 -11.95 -16.75
N THR A 96 4.87 -11.01 -17.67
CA THR A 96 4.55 -9.64 -17.31
C THR A 96 3.30 -9.56 -16.42
N LEU A 97 2.25 -10.31 -16.78
CA LEU A 97 1.03 -10.37 -15.98
C LEU A 97 1.28 -10.98 -14.59
N ALA A 98 2.08 -12.04 -14.50
CA ALA A 98 2.41 -12.67 -13.23
C ALA A 98 3.18 -11.71 -12.31
N VAL A 99 4.14 -10.96 -12.84
CA VAL A 99 4.86 -9.91 -12.08
C VAL A 99 3.90 -8.82 -11.64
N ALA A 100 3.07 -8.29 -12.54
CA ALA A 100 2.14 -7.21 -12.24
C ALA A 100 1.08 -7.61 -11.19
N ALA A 101 0.54 -8.82 -11.29
CA ALA A 101 -0.49 -9.32 -10.37
C ALA A 101 0.03 -9.62 -8.95
N THR A 102 1.34 -9.83 -8.80
CA THR A 102 1.98 -10.14 -7.51
C THR A 102 2.82 -8.99 -6.96
N LEU A 103 2.77 -7.82 -7.60
CA LEU A 103 3.62 -6.68 -7.28
C LEU A 103 3.19 -6.05 -5.95
N THR A 104 4.13 -5.97 -4.99
CA THR A 104 3.99 -5.17 -3.77
C THR A 104 4.73 -3.84 -3.93
N GLU A 105 4.54 -2.91 -3.00
CA GLU A 105 5.22 -1.59 -3.04
C GLU A 105 6.74 -1.74 -2.98
N GLU A 106 7.22 -2.55 -2.06
CA GLU A 106 8.64 -2.80 -1.84
C GLU A 106 9.24 -3.62 -3.00
N ALA A 107 8.47 -4.60 -3.49
CA ALA A 107 8.87 -5.40 -4.65
C ALA A 107 9.01 -4.55 -5.91
N TYR A 108 8.12 -3.58 -6.11
CA TYR A 108 8.21 -2.61 -7.20
C TYR A 108 9.51 -1.80 -7.10
N GLY A 109 9.80 -1.23 -5.92
CA GLY A 109 10.99 -0.41 -5.72
C GLY A 109 12.29 -1.19 -5.99
N ILE A 110 12.39 -2.41 -5.44
CA ILE A 110 13.57 -3.27 -5.64
C ILE A 110 13.70 -3.73 -7.10
N SER A 111 12.61 -4.22 -7.69
CA SER A 111 12.63 -4.73 -9.07
C SER A 111 12.96 -3.63 -10.07
N LEU A 112 12.37 -2.43 -9.90
CA LEU A 112 12.64 -1.31 -10.79
C LEU A 112 14.11 -0.86 -10.69
N ALA A 113 14.64 -0.73 -9.47
CA ALA A 113 16.05 -0.37 -9.28
C ALA A 113 16.98 -1.37 -9.99
N LYS A 114 16.75 -2.69 -9.82
CA LYS A 114 17.56 -3.73 -10.45
C LYS A 114 17.43 -3.79 -11.97
N LEU A 115 16.24 -3.56 -12.50
CA LEU A 115 16.00 -3.50 -13.94
C LEU A 115 16.65 -2.29 -14.59
N VAL A 116 16.68 -1.12 -13.88
CA VAL A 116 17.32 0.12 -14.38
C VAL A 116 18.84 0.05 -14.28
N GLU A 117 19.39 -0.57 -13.23
CA GLU A 117 20.84 -0.76 -13.05
C GLU A 117 21.45 -1.68 -14.13
N GLY A 118 20.63 -2.37 -14.92
CA GLY A 118 21.11 -3.26 -15.99
C GLY A 118 21.79 -4.52 -15.45
N GLU A 119 21.52 -4.90 -14.20
CA GLU A 119 21.97 -6.16 -13.63
C GLU A 119 21.30 -7.34 -14.37
N ASP A 120 21.83 -8.56 -14.14
CA ASP A 120 21.22 -9.83 -14.58
C ASP A 120 19.92 -10.08 -13.79
N TRP A 121 18.91 -9.28 -14.09
CA TRP A 121 17.60 -9.22 -13.45
C TRP A 121 16.49 -9.17 -14.50
N GLY A 122 15.51 -10.03 -14.35
CA GLY A 122 14.40 -10.15 -15.32
C GLY A 122 13.06 -10.45 -14.67
N PRO A 123 12.06 -10.79 -15.50
CA PRO A 123 10.71 -11.08 -15.02
C PRO A 123 10.65 -12.25 -14.04
N ARG A 124 11.55 -13.23 -14.20
CA ARG A 124 11.59 -14.42 -13.34
C ARG A 124 12.10 -14.07 -11.95
N GLU A 125 13.16 -13.27 -11.87
CA GLU A 125 13.73 -12.77 -10.62
C GLU A 125 12.71 -11.89 -9.89
N SER A 126 12.05 -10.97 -10.59
CA SER A 126 11.01 -10.11 -10.05
C SER A 126 9.82 -10.93 -9.50
N PHE A 127 9.36 -11.95 -10.24
CA PHE A 127 8.28 -12.82 -9.78
C PHE A 127 8.66 -13.61 -8.52
N VAL A 128 9.86 -14.21 -8.48
CA VAL A 128 10.35 -14.95 -7.30
C VAL A 128 10.47 -14.00 -6.09
N LEU A 129 10.96 -12.80 -6.28
CA LEU A 129 11.02 -11.76 -5.25
C LEU A 129 9.61 -11.47 -4.71
N ASN A 130 8.63 -11.23 -5.58
CA ASN A 130 7.25 -10.97 -5.20
C ASN A 130 6.68 -12.13 -4.36
N VAL A 131 6.87 -13.37 -4.81
CA VAL A 131 6.35 -14.56 -4.09
C VAL A 131 6.96 -14.69 -2.70
N ILE A 132 8.28 -14.45 -2.55
CA ILE A 132 8.94 -14.47 -1.24
C ILE A 132 8.34 -13.42 -0.31
N LEU A 133 8.14 -12.20 -0.79
CA LEU A 133 7.57 -11.11 0.01
C LEU A 133 6.11 -11.38 0.38
N ILE A 134 5.28 -11.86 -0.55
CA ILE A 134 3.88 -12.23 -0.29
C ILE A 134 3.80 -13.35 0.75
N ALA A 135 4.63 -14.39 0.61
CA ALA A 135 4.66 -15.50 1.55
C ALA A 135 5.08 -15.02 2.96
N THR A 136 6.08 -14.14 3.03
CA THR A 136 6.51 -13.54 4.30
C THR A 136 5.40 -12.71 4.94
N TRP A 137 4.72 -11.88 4.16
CA TRP A 137 3.59 -11.07 4.62
C TRP A 137 2.45 -11.94 5.14
N GLY A 138 2.00 -12.90 4.34
CA GLY A 138 0.94 -13.84 4.71
C GLY A 138 1.26 -14.63 5.98
N ALA A 139 2.49 -15.17 6.09
CA ALA A 139 2.94 -15.87 7.28
C ALA A 139 2.97 -14.95 8.52
N SER A 140 3.45 -13.72 8.36
CA SER A 140 3.54 -12.72 9.44
C SER A 140 2.16 -12.33 9.96
N CYS A 141 1.21 -12.04 9.06
CA CYS A 141 -0.18 -11.73 9.42
C CYS A 141 -0.85 -12.93 10.11
N THR A 142 -0.66 -14.13 9.58
CA THR A 142 -1.23 -15.35 10.19
C THR A 142 -0.70 -15.60 11.59
N MET A 143 0.62 -15.45 11.76
CA MET A 143 1.25 -15.55 13.09
C MET A 143 0.69 -14.49 14.04
N GLY A 144 0.50 -13.25 13.57
CA GLY A 144 -0.13 -12.17 14.31
C GLY A 144 -1.56 -12.50 14.74
N ALA A 145 -2.37 -13.09 13.86
CA ALA A 145 -3.73 -13.52 14.19
C ALA A 145 -3.75 -14.63 15.25
N ILE A 146 -2.85 -15.62 15.15
CA ILE A 146 -2.72 -16.68 16.16
C ILE A 146 -2.30 -16.12 17.51
N VAL A 147 -1.29 -15.24 17.54
CA VAL A 147 -0.83 -14.61 18.79
C VAL A 147 -1.92 -13.73 19.39
N GLY A 148 -2.62 -12.95 18.57
CA GLY A 148 -3.73 -12.10 19.02
C GLY A 148 -4.94 -12.86 19.53
N ALA A 149 -5.11 -14.13 19.16
CA ALA A 149 -6.17 -15.00 19.72
C ALA A 149 -5.83 -15.51 21.13
N VAL A 150 -4.53 -15.53 21.50
CA VAL A 150 -4.04 -16.04 22.79
C VAL A 150 -3.70 -14.89 23.75
N VAL A 151 -3.18 -13.80 23.19
CA VAL A 151 -2.77 -12.62 23.95
C VAL A 151 -3.80 -11.51 23.73
N ASP A 152 -4.42 -11.06 24.80
CA ASP A 152 -5.34 -9.91 24.74
C ASP A 152 -4.55 -8.61 24.51
N VAL A 153 -4.40 -8.26 23.22
CA VAL A 153 -3.71 -7.01 22.82
C VAL A 153 -4.76 -5.91 22.69
N PRO A 154 -4.63 -4.82 23.46
CA PRO A 154 -5.55 -3.70 23.34
C PRO A 154 -5.62 -3.18 21.89
N THR A 155 -6.85 -3.03 21.38
CA THR A 155 -7.10 -2.51 20.01
C THR A 155 -6.40 -1.16 19.76
N ALA A 156 -6.24 -0.36 20.83
CA ALA A 156 -5.53 0.92 20.77
C ALA A 156 -4.07 0.78 20.31
N ILE A 157 -3.35 -0.27 20.75
CA ILE A 157 -1.96 -0.51 20.34
C ILE A 157 -1.90 -0.87 18.85
N ALA A 158 -2.77 -1.76 18.42
CA ALA A 158 -2.83 -2.20 17.02
C ALA A 158 -3.21 -1.03 16.08
N SER A 159 -4.18 -0.20 16.49
CA SER A 159 -4.57 1.02 15.75
C SER A 159 -3.46 2.07 15.73
N PHE A 160 -2.69 2.19 16.81
CA PHE A 160 -1.52 3.07 16.86
C PHE A 160 -0.44 2.64 15.86
N VAL A 161 -0.15 1.34 15.74
CA VAL A 161 0.80 0.82 14.76
C VAL A 161 0.37 1.18 13.34
N CYS A 162 -0.92 1.02 13.03
CA CYS A 162 -1.48 1.40 11.73
C CYS A 162 -1.31 2.92 11.45
N THR A 163 -1.67 3.76 12.41
CA THR A 163 -1.54 5.21 12.30
C THR A 163 -0.07 5.61 12.10
N SER A 164 0.83 5.02 12.88
CA SER A 164 2.28 5.24 12.77
C SER A 164 2.83 4.83 11.40
N LEU A 165 2.35 3.71 10.83
CA LEU A 165 2.71 3.28 9.49
C LEU A 165 2.34 4.34 8.44
N PHE A 166 1.09 4.84 8.47
CA PHE A 166 0.68 5.87 7.52
C PHE A 166 1.43 7.19 7.69
N ILE A 167 1.76 7.57 8.93
CA ILE A 167 2.61 8.72 9.21
C ILE A 167 4.00 8.52 8.62
N CYS A 168 4.64 7.36 8.85
CA CYS A 168 5.94 7.03 8.26
C CYS A 168 5.90 7.06 6.73
N LEU A 169 4.86 6.51 6.10
CA LEU A 169 4.69 6.54 4.64
C LEU A 169 4.54 7.98 4.14
N LEU A 170 3.82 8.84 4.84
CA LEU A 170 3.68 10.25 4.48
C LEU A 170 5.03 10.98 4.53
N PHE A 171 5.80 10.79 5.58
CA PHE A 171 7.14 11.41 5.73
C PHE A 171 8.21 10.81 4.81
N SER A 172 8.00 9.58 4.33
CA SER A 172 8.89 8.94 3.35
C SER A 172 8.69 9.47 1.92
N GLN A 173 7.59 10.18 1.67
CA GLN A 173 7.35 10.81 0.37
C GLN A 173 8.30 11.99 0.15
N ARG A 174 8.72 12.19 -1.10
CA ARG A 174 9.49 13.40 -1.47
C ARG A 174 8.62 14.62 -1.17
N LEU A 175 9.20 15.61 -0.46
CA LEU A 175 8.55 16.89 -0.18
C LEU A 175 8.47 17.72 -1.47
N SER A 176 7.60 17.32 -2.39
CA SER A 176 7.20 18.15 -3.53
C SER A 176 6.02 19.05 -3.14
N ARG A 177 5.89 20.18 -3.82
CA ARG A 177 4.76 21.09 -3.57
C ARG A 177 3.43 20.38 -3.77
N GLY A 178 3.28 19.58 -4.83
CA GLY A 178 2.09 18.79 -5.11
C GLY A 178 1.76 17.81 -3.99
N ASN A 179 2.76 17.08 -3.44
CA ASN A 179 2.54 16.16 -2.32
C ASN A 179 2.10 16.85 -1.04
N VAL A 180 2.66 18.03 -0.74
CA VAL A 180 2.26 18.82 0.44
C VAL A 180 0.84 19.34 0.27
N VAL A 181 0.49 19.88 -0.90
CA VAL A 181 -0.87 20.35 -1.21
C VAL A 181 -1.87 19.18 -1.13
N ALA A 182 -1.54 18.01 -1.69
CA ALA A 182 -2.38 16.82 -1.60
C ALA A 182 -2.61 16.39 -0.14
N ALA A 183 -1.56 16.37 0.67
CA ALA A 183 -1.65 15.97 2.08
C ALA A 183 -2.53 16.96 2.89
N LEU A 184 -2.32 18.27 2.73
CA LEU A 184 -3.08 19.29 3.45
C LEU A 184 -4.54 19.34 3.00
N SER A 185 -4.82 19.27 1.68
CA SER A 185 -6.18 19.26 1.15
C SER A 185 -6.94 17.99 1.50
N GLY A 186 -6.26 16.83 1.48
CA GLY A 186 -6.82 15.57 1.95
C GLY A 186 -7.18 15.61 3.43
N ALA A 187 -6.26 16.07 4.28
CA ALA A 187 -6.52 16.22 5.72
C ALA A 187 -7.66 17.21 6.01
N GLY A 188 -7.68 18.35 5.32
CA GLY A 188 -8.75 19.32 5.42
C GLY A 188 -10.11 18.76 4.99
N SER A 189 -10.15 17.99 3.91
CA SER A 189 -11.37 17.31 3.44
C SER A 189 -11.91 16.31 4.46
N VAL A 190 -11.04 15.50 5.09
CA VAL A 190 -11.46 14.58 6.17
C VAL A 190 -12.04 15.37 7.36
N ALA A 191 -11.38 16.46 7.77
CA ALA A 191 -11.87 17.29 8.87
C ALA A 191 -13.25 17.88 8.57
N VAL A 192 -13.45 18.45 7.38
CA VAL A 192 -14.74 18.99 6.93
C VAL A 192 -15.81 17.89 6.88
N CYS A 193 -15.53 16.73 6.30
CA CYS A 193 -16.49 15.63 6.26
C CYS A 193 -16.89 15.16 7.66
N LYS A 194 -15.96 15.08 8.59
CA LYS A 194 -16.24 14.72 9.99
C LYS A 194 -17.10 15.78 10.67
N PHE A 195 -16.83 17.05 10.43
CA PHE A 195 -17.61 18.16 11.00
C PHE A 195 -19.06 18.17 10.49
N LEU A 196 -19.26 17.76 9.23
CA LEU A 196 -20.57 17.64 8.59
C LEU A 196 -21.29 16.31 8.93
N GLY A 197 -20.71 15.44 9.76
CA GLY A 197 -21.28 14.13 10.08
C GLY A 197 -21.18 13.09 8.96
N LEU A 198 -20.45 13.38 7.88
CA LEU A 198 -20.29 12.53 6.70
C LEU A 198 -19.10 11.55 6.86
N THR A 199 -18.98 10.91 8.02
CA THR A 199 -17.84 10.04 8.36
C THR A 199 -17.66 8.89 7.39
N ASN A 200 -18.75 8.33 6.85
CA ASN A 200 -18.72 7.16 5.96
C ASN A 200 -18.06 7.42 4.59
N ILE A 201 -18.08 8.64 4.12
CA ILE A 201 -17.49 9.04 2.84
C ILE A 201 -16.23 9.89 2.99
N ALA A 202 -15.83 10.20 4.23
CA ALA A 202 -14.71 11.09 4.51
C ALA A 202 -13.41 10.62 3.83
N VAL A 203 -13.07 9.33 3.89
CA VAL A 203 -11.84 8.79 3.29
C VAL A 203 -11.89 8.80 1.76
N PRO A 204 -12.91 8.21 1.07
CA PRO A 204 -12.93 8.25 -0.39
C PRO A 204 -13.03 9.70 -0.92
N ALA A 205 -13.79 10.57 -0.28
CA ALA A 205 -13.88 11.97 -0.67
C ALA A 205 -12.54 12.70 -0.53
N SER A 206 -11.79 12.45 0.55
CA SER A 206 -10.49 13.09 0.78
C SER A 206 -9.44 12.69 -0.26
N VAL A 207 -9.47 11.44 -0.73
CA VAL A 207 -8.56 10.97 -1.79
C VAL A 207 -8.86 11.71 -3.10
N VAL A 208 -10.13 11.76 -3.51
CA VAL A 208 -10.55 12.44 -4.75
C VAL A 208 -10.23 13.93 -4.70
N VAL A 209 -10.60 14.59 -3.61
CA VAL A 209 -10.37 16.04 -3.41
C VAL A 209 -8.89 16.36 -3.34
N GLY A 210 -8.11 15.56 -2.60
CA GLY A 210 -6.66 15.73 -2.47
C GLY A 210 -5.94 15.64 -3.82
N ILE A 211 -6.27 14.62 -4.62
CA ILE A 211 -5.70 14.43 -5.97
C ILE A 211 -6.14 15.58 -6.90
N ALA A 212 -7.42 15.92 -6.91
CA ALA A 212 -7.95 16.96 -7.80
C ALA A 212 -7.30 18.33 -7.53
N ILE A 213 -7.15 18.70 -6.25
CA ILE A 213 -6.52 19.98 -5.86
C ILE A 213 -5.02 19.96 -6.19
N ALA A 214 -4.32 18.85 -5.94
CA ALA A 214 -2.89 18.74 -6.27
C ALA A 214 -2.65 18.90 -7.78
N LEU A 215 -3.42 18.17 -8.61
CA LEU A 215 -3.32 18.27 -10.08
C LEU A 215 -3.68 19.66 -10.59
N ALA A 216 -4.71 20.30 -10.04
CA ALA A 216 -5.08 21.66 -10.41
C ALA A 216 -3.98 22.66 -10.03
N CYS A 217 -3.36 22.49 -8.87
CA CYS A 217 -2.25 23.32 -8.42
C CYS A 217 -1.03 23.18 -9.34
N ASP A 218 -0.64 21.95 -9.68
CA ASP A 218 0.48 21.69 -10.59
C ASP A 218 0.20 22.26 -11.99
N ALA A 219 -1.00 22.08 -12.55
CA ALA A 219 -1.39 22.61 -13.84
C ALA A 219 -1.34 24.15 -13.90
N VAL A 220 -1.74 24.83 -12.81
CA VAL A 220 -1.68 26.30 -12.72
C VAL A 220 -0.24 26.79 -12.63
N LEU A 221 0.62 26.08 -11.93
CA LEU A 221 2.03 26.46 -11.77
C LEU A 221 2.82 26.23 -13.05
N ASP A 222 2.61 25.12 -13.75
CA ASP A 222 3.23 24.82 -15.03
C ASP A 222 2.76 25.80 -16.13
N GLY A 223 1.48 26.17 -16.11
CA GLY A 223 0.92 27.19 -17.02
C GLY A 223 1.49 28.59 -16.79
N ARG A 224 1.94 28.91 -15.57
CA ARG A 224 2.63 30.18 -15.26
C ARG A 224 4.07 30.16 -15.73
N GLY A 225 4.80 29.06 -15.48
CA GLY A 225 6.19 28.93 -15.96
C GLY A 225 6.32 29.00 -17.48
N ALA A 226 5.33 28.51 -18.23
CA ALA A 226 5.29 28.60 -19.70
C ALA A 226 4.91 30.02 -20.20
N ARG A 227 4.27 30.86 -19.39
CA ARG A 227 3.98 32.27 -19.72
C ARG A 227 5.15 33.22 -19.44
N ASP A 228 5.90 32.95 -18.38
CA ASP A 228 7.06 33.77 -17.98
C ASP A 228 8.31 33.47 -18.84
N ALA A 229 8.28 32.38 -19.62
CA ALA A 229 9.34 32.00 -20.57
C ALA A 229 9.12 32.49 -22.02
N ARG A 230 8.06 33.28 -22.28
CA ARG A 230 7.76 33.96 -23.56
C ARG A 230 7.93 35.47 -23.45
#